data_8ac94976fa958796651dba08193417c0
#
_entry.id   8ac94976fa958796651dba08193417c0
#
_cell.length_a   1.000
_cell.length_b   1.000
_cell.length_c   1.000
_cell.angle_alpha   90.00
_cell.angle_beta   90.00
_cell.angle_gamma   90.00
#
_symmetry.space_group_name_H-M   'P 1'
#
loop_
_entity.id
_entity.type
_entity.pdbx_description
1 polymer ?
#
loop_
_entity_poly.entity_id
_entity_poly.type
_entity_poly.pdbx_seq_one_letter_code
_entity_poly.pdbx_strand_id
1 'polypeptide(L)'
;TVCNYIDDEAIPTEHTTPDPITLNKLLGRMADEGCKYAFMEVSSHSVAQKRIGGLTFAGGIFTNLTRDHLDYHKTVDNYLKAKKAFLDNLPKSAFALTNLDDKNGMVMVQNTKAKVCTYSLRSLSDFKGKVLEDGFEGMLLDINNVEVNVQFIGRFNASNLLAVYGAACLLGKKPEDVLLALSVLQ
;
A
#
# COMPACT_ATOMS: atom_id res chain seq x y z
N THR A 1 -11.89 -1.67 -4.96
CA THR A 1 -12.51 -0.53 -4.28
C THR A 1 -13.86 -0.26 -4.93
N VAL A 2 -14.87 -0.06 -4.13
CA VAL A 2 -16.25 0.20 -4.56
C VAL A 2 -16.73 1.57 -4.11
N CYS A 3 -15.95 2.27 -3.29
CA CYS A 3 -16.27 3.56 -2.73
C CYS A 3 -14.99 4.36 -2.44
N ASN A 4 -15.05 5.67 -2.63
CA ASN A 4 -14.07 6.61 -2.12
C ASN A 4 -14.62 7.23 -0.83
N TYR A 5 -13.73 7.63 0.08
CA TYR A 5 -14.11 8.25 1.34
C TYR A 5 -13.41 9.60 1.50
N ILE A 6 -14.12 10.59 1.98
CA ILE A 6 -13.57 11.83 2.52
C ILE A 6 -14.07 11.88 3.95
N ASP A 7 -13.16 11.63 4.90
CA ASP A 7 -13.52 11.32 6.29
C ASP A 7 -14.63 10.24 6.35
N ASP A 8 -15.81 10.55 6.86
CA ASP A 8 -16.95 9.61 6.96
C ASP A 8 -17.88 9.64 5.75
N GLU A 9 -17.68 10.53 4.79
CA GLU A 9 -18.52 10.61 3.59
C GLU A 9 -18.11 9.56 2.55
N ALA A 10 -19.04 8.67 2.22
CA ALA A 10 -18.87 7.65 1.22
C ALA A 10 -19.30 8.14 -0.17
N ILE A 11 -18.39 8.13 -1.14
CA ILE A 11 -18.60 8.56 -2.52
C ILE A 11 -18.51 7.32 -3.42
N PRO A 12 -19.63 6.82 -3.96
CA PRO A 12 -19.62 5.65 -4.85
C PRO A 12 -18.73 5.85 -6.08
N THR A 13 -18.06 4.79 -6.51
CA THR A 13 -17.21 4.80 -7.71
C THR A 13 -17.41 3.54 -8.53
N GLU A 14 -17.33 3.65 -9.85
CA GLU A 14 -17.41 2.51 -10.78
C GLU A 14 -16.08 1.78 -10.93
N HIS A 15 -14.98 2.43 -10.57
CA HIS A 15 -13.64 1.90 -10.73
C HIS A 15 -12.80 2.11 -9.49
N THR A 16 -11.95 1.14 -9.16
CA THR A 16 -10.95 1.24 -8.09
C THR A 16 -10.13 2.54 -8.16
N THR A 17 -9.73 2.93 -9.36
CA THR A 17 -9.08 4.23 -9.63
C THR A 17 -9.92 4.96 -10.67
N PRO A 18 -10.55 6.10 -10.34
CA PRO A 18 -11.32 6.90 -11.28
C PRO A 18 -10.51 7.40 -12.49
N ASP A 19 -11.19 8.01 -13.47
CA ASP A 19 -10.51 8.72 -14.55
C ASP A 19 -9.69 9.92 -14.01
N PRO A 20 -8.73 10.46 -14.79
CA PRO A 20 -7.80 11.48 -14.28
C PRO A 20 -8.49 12.77 -13.82
N ILE A 21 -9.57 13.17 -14.48
CA ILE A 21 -10.27 14.42 -14.16
C ILE A 21 -11.03 14.24 -12.84
N THR A 22 -11.80 13.18 -12.72
CA THR A 22 -12.54 12.83 -11.51
C THR A 22 -11.60 12.63 -10.32
N LEU A 23 -10.50 11.92 -10.52
CA LEU A 23 -9.51 11.69 -9.46
C LEU A 23 -8.87 13.00 -8.96
N ASN A 24 -8.44 13.87 -9.89
CA ASN A 24 -7.85 15.16 -9.50
C ASN A 24 -8.86 16.08 -8.79
N LYS A 25 -10.13 16.10 -9.23
CA LYS A 25 -11.21 16.83 -8.54
C LYS A 25 -11.44 16.30 -7.13
N LEU A 26 -11.48 14.97 -6.98
CA LEU A 26 -11.65 14.32 -5.67
C LEU A 26 -10.51 14.68 -4.71
N LEU A 27 -9.26 14.59 -5.17
CA LEU A 27 -8.10 14.96 -4.36
C LEU A 27 -8.07 16.45 -4.03
N GLY A 28 -8.51 17.32 -4.97
CA GLY A 28 -8.67 18.74 -4.71
C GLY A 28 -9.71 18.99 -3.60
N ARG A 29 -10.87 18.32 -3.67
CA ARG A 29 -11.89 18.38 -2.62
C ARG A 29 -11.37 17.90 -1.27
N MET A 30 -10.64 16.77 -1.22
CA MET A 30 -9.98 16.28 0.00
C MET A 30 -9.06 17.34 0.62
N ALA A 31 -8.27 18.03 -0.22
CA ALA A 31 -7.37 19.09 0.24
C ALA A 31 -8.13 20.29 0.79
N ASP A 32 -9.22 20.72 0.12
CA ASP A 32 -10.08 21.83 0.55
C ASP A 32 -10.78 21.52 1.89
N GLU A 33 -11.14 20.26 2.13
CA GLU A 33 -11.75 19.78 3.37
C GLU A 33 -10.70 19.52 4.48
N GLY A 34 -9.40 19.72 4.20
CA GLY A 34 -8.32 19.67 5.20
C GLY A 34 -7.70 18.29 5.40
N CYS A 35 -7.95 17.33 4.52
CA CYS A 35 -7.28 16.02 4.56
C CYS A 35 -5.77 16.20 4.40
N LYS A 36 -5.01 15.68 5.37
CA LYS A 36 -3.53 15.73 5.36
C LYS A 36 -2.90 14.63 4.51
N TYR A 37 -3.61 13.53 4.34
CA TYR A 37 -3.15 12.34 3.60
C TYR A 37 -4.28 11.83 2.73
N ALA A 38 -3.94 11.35 1.54
CA ALA A 38 -4.81 10.59 0.67
C ALA A 38 -4.16 9.25 0.35
N PHE A 39 -4.87 8.17 0.57
CA PHE A 39 -4.45 6.81 0.27
C PHE A 39 -5.31 6.27 -0.85
N MET A 40 -4.71 5.58 -1.81
CA MET A 40 -5.46 5.02 -2.92
C MET A 40 -4.86 3.71 -3.42
N GLU A 41 -5.69 2.86 -3.96
CA GLU A 41 -5.24 1.73 -4.75
C GLU A 41 -4.87 2.19 -6.17
N VAL A 42 -3.68 1.80 -6.61
CA VAL A 42 -3.21 2.03 -7.97
C VAL A 42 -3.26 0.70 -8.72
N SER A 43 -4.34 0.46 -9.45
CA SER A 43 -4.50 -0.75 -10.24
C SER A 43 -3.58 -0.75 -11.47
N SER A 44 -3.21 -1.92 -11.97
CA SER A 44 -2.42 -2.04 -13.20
C SER A 44 -3.11 -1.41 -14.42
N HIS A 45 -4.44 -1.43 -14.46
CA HIS A 45 -5.24 -0.74 -15.48
C HIS A 45 -5.08 0.77 -15.38
N SER A 46 -5.13 1.33 -14.15
CA SER A 46 -5.00 2.78 -13.95
C SER A 46 -3.64 3.30 -14.39
N VAL A 47 -2.57 2.52 -14.21
CA VAL A 47 -1.24 2.86 -14.70
C VAL A 47 -1.20 2.81 -16.23
N ALA A 48 -1.65 1.70 -16.82
CA ALA A 48 -1.67 1.50 -18.27
C ALA A 48 -2.52 2.57 -19.00
N GLN A 49 -3.64 2.95 -18.39
CA GLN A 49 -4.58 3.95 -18.92
C GLN A 49 -4.25 5.39 -18.48
N LYS A 50 -3.12 5.60 -17.80
CA LYS A 50 -2.66 6.92 -17.31
C LYS A 50 -3.69 7.65 -16.42
N ARG A 51 -4.53 6.91 -15.68
CA ARG A 51 -5.56 7.50 -14.80
C ARG A 51 -4.98 8.29 -13.63
N ILE A 52 -3.74 7.99 -13.23
CA ILE A 52 -2.98 8.71 -12.21
C ILE A 52 -2.11 9.84 -12.79
N GLY A 53 -2.37 10.24 -14.04
CA GLY A 53 -1.64 11.34 -14.69
C GLY A 53 -1.79 12.67 -13.94
N GLY A 54 -0.70 13.41 -13.82
CA GLY A 54 -0.66 14.69 -13.12
C GLY A 54 -0.47 14.59 -11.60
N LEU A 55 -0.50 13.39 -11.01
CA LEU A 55 -0.29 13.20 -9.58
C LEU A 55 1.19 13.01 -9.24
N THR A 56 1.58 13.55 -8.09
CA THR A 56 2.88 13.28 -7.45
C THR A 56 2.65 12.56 -6.14
N PHE A 57 3.25 11.38 -5.99
CA PHE A 57 3.06 10.54 -4.81
C PHE A 57 4.20 10.74 -3.80
N ALA A 58 3.86 10.82 -2.53
CA ALA A 58 4.82 10.80 -1.42
C ALA A 58 5.44 9.41 -1.21
N GLY A 59 4.74 8.36 -1.61
CA GLY A 59 5.23 6.99 -1.57
C GLY A 59 4.39 6.03 -2.37
N GLY A 60 4.94 4.86 -2.62
CA GLY A 60 4.26 3.73 -3.22
C GLY A 60 4.55 2.45 -2.45
N ILE A 61 3.55 1.57 -2.34
CA ILE A 61 3.64 0.32 -1.62
C ILE A 61 3.37 -0.83 -2.59
N PHE A 62 4.26 -1.80 -2.64
CA PHE A 62 4.03 -3.07 -3.29
C PHE A 62 3.71 -4.15 -2.26
N THR A 63 2.51 -4.68 -2.30
CA THR A 63 2.05 -5.71 -1.36
C THR A 63 2.26 -7.12 -1.91
N ASN A 64 1.74 -7.41 -3.09
CA ASN A 64 1.88 -8.71 -3.75
C ASN A 64 1.53 -8.63 -5.25
N LEU A 65 1.86 -9.70 -5.97
CA LEU A 65 1.45 -9.92 -7.35
C LEU A 65 0.71 -11.26 -7.45
N THR A 66 -0.62 -11.20 -7.45
CA THR A 66 -1.50 -12.35 -7.72
C THR A 66 -1.66 -12.55 -9.23
N ARG A 67 -2.09 -13.75 -9.65
CA ARG A 67 -2.39 -14.03 -11.08
C ARG A 67 -3.79 -13.53 -11.44
N ASP A 68 -3.95 -12.20 -11.44
CA ASP A 68 -5.20 -11.52 -11.79
C ASP A 68 -5.05 -10.72 -13.08
N HIS A 69 -6.19 -10.35 -13.70
CA HIS A 69 -6.24 -9.41 -14.85
C HIS A 69 -5.44 -9.86 -16.09
N LEU A 70 -5.25 -11.18 -16.30
CA LEU A 70 -4.57 -11.73 -17.48
C LEU A 70 -5.41 -11.59 -18.77
N ASP A 71 -6.69 -11.43 -18.64
CA ASP A 71 -7.63 -11.07 -19.71
C ASP A 71 -7.26 -9.74 -20.38
N TYR A 72 -6.87 -8.74 -19.58
CA TYR A 72 -6.45 -7.44 -20.07
C TYR A 72 -4.97 -7.40 -20.48
N HIS A 73 -4.07 -7.85 -19.61
CA HIS A 73 -2.62 -7.75 -19.82
C HIS A 73 -2.05 -8.84 -20.72
N LYS A 74 -2.84 -9.90 -21.02
CA LYS A 74 -2.50 -11.08 -21.86
C LYS A 74 -1.36 -11.94 -21.30
N THR A 75 -0.37 -11.38 -20.62
CA THR A 75 0.77 -12.09 -20.02
C THR A 75 1.06 -11.59 -18.62
N VAL A 76 1.63 -12.45 -17.77
CA VAL A 76 2.10 -12.09 -16.42
C VAL A 76 3.18 -11.02 -16.49
N ASP A 77 4.04 -11.07 -17.51
CA ASP A 77 5.11 -10.10 -17.72
C ASP A 77 4.57 -8.69 -18.00
N ASN A 78 3.54 -8.57 -18.84
CA ASN A 78 2.90 -7.28 -19.09
C ASN A 78 2.19 -6.73 -17.85
N TYR A 79 1.56 -7.61 -17.06
CA TYR A 79 0.93 -7.24 -15.80
C TYR A 79 1.96 -6.74 -14.79
N LEU A 80 3.08 -7.45 -14.64
CA LEU A 80 4.20 -7.03 -13.79
C LEU A 80 4.76 -5.68 -14.25
N LYS A 81 5.03 -5.50 -15.54
CA LYS A 81 5.52 -4.23 -16.10
C LYS A 81 4.57 -3.07 -15.84
N ALA A 82 3.26 -3.29 -15.98
CA ALA A 82 2.27 -2.25 -15.70
C ALA A 82 2.30 -1.80 -14.23
N LYS A 83 2.29 -2.75 -13.28
CA LYS A 83 2.41 -2.41 -11.85
C LYS A 83 3.76 -1.76 -11.52
N LYS A 84 4.86 -2.30 -12.07
CA LYS A 84 6.22 -1.79 -11.86
C LYS A 84 6.37 -0.34 -12.33
N ALA A 85 5.72 0.04 -13.43
CA ALA A 85 5.79 1.38 -13.96
C ALA A 85 5.33 2.46 -12.97
N PHE A 86 4.40 2.15 -12.06
CA PHE A 86 4.03 3.05 -10.96
C PHE A 86 5.22 3.35 -10.04
N LEU A 87 5.91 2.31 -9.58
CA LEU A 87 7.06 2.45 -8.66
C LEU A 87 8.29 3.07 -9.35
N ASP A 88 8.51 2.73 -10.62
CA ASP A 88 9.61 3.30 -11.42
C ASP A 88 9.46 4.80 -11.66
N ASN A 89 8.21 5.30 -11.70
CA ASN A 89 7.90 6.71 -11.92
C ASN A 89 7.80 7.54 -10.62
N LEU A 90 8.00 6.94 -9.45
CA LEU A 90 8.02 7.68 -8.19
C LEU A 90 9.17 8.72 -8.19
N PRO A 91 8.93 9.93 -7.68
CA PRO A 91 9.98 10.94 -7.58
C PRO A 91 11.05 10.54 -6.56
N LYS A 92 12.25 11.09 -6.70
CA LYS A 92 13.38 10.82 -5.80
C LYS A 92 13.08 11.19 -4.32
N SER A 93 12.14 12.10 -4.09
CA SER A 93 11.69 12.50 -2.76
C SER A 93 10.71 11.51 -2.11
N ALA A 94 10.16 10.57 -2.88
CA ALA A 94 9.22 9.56 -2.39
C ALA A 94 9.94 8.35 -1.79
N PHE A 95 9.14 7.48 -1.14
CA PHE A 95 9.57 6.15 -0.76
C PHE A 95 8.90 5.07 -1.64
N ALA A 96 9.56 3.94 -1.80
CA ALA A 96 9.02 2.73 -2.41
C ALA A 96 9.14 1.59 -1.38
N LEU A 97 8.03 1.25 -0.73
CA LEU A 97 7.96 0.18 0.26
C LEU A 97 7.58 -1.13 -0.43
N THR A 98 8.41 -2.16 -0.31
CA THR A 98 8.19 -3.43 -1.01
C THR A 98 8.19 -4.63 -0.09
N ASN A 99 7.31 -5.61 -0.42
CA ASN A 99 7.20 -6.88 0.27
C ASN A 99 8.27 -7.86 -0.20
N LEU A 100 9.21 -8.24 0.68
CA LEU A 100 10.22 -9.24 0.38
C LEU A 100 9.69 -10.69 0.38
N ASP A 101 8.52 -10.91 0.96
CA ASP A 101 7.89 -12.24 0.96
C ASP A 101 7.25 -12.58 -0.40
N ASP A 102 7.01 -11.58 -1.26
CA ASP A 102 6.65 -11.79 -2.66
C ASP A 102 7.92 -11.91 -3.52
N LYS A 103 7.97 -12.96 -4.35
CA LYS A 103 9.12 -13.24 -5.23
C LYS A 103 9.45 -12.09 -6.20
N ASN A 104 8.48 -11.24 -6.51
CA ASN A 104 8.67 -10.08 -7.39
C ASN A 104 9.01 -8.81 -6.61
N GLY A 105 9.01 -8.84 -5.27
CA GLY A 105 9.20 -7.66 -4.44
C GLY A 105 10.39 -6.79 -4.83
N MET A 106 11.57 -7.38 -4.93
CA MET A 106 12.77 -6.65 -5.34
C MET A 106 12.77 -6.23 -6.81
N VAL A 107 12.14 -7.02 -7.68
CA VAL A 107 12.00 -6.69 -9.10
C VAL A 107 11.16 -5.43 -9.28
N MET A 108 10.12 -5.27 -8.47
CA MET A 108 9.19 -4.12 -8.53
C MET A 108 9.88 -2.78 -8.27
N VAL A 109 10.92 -2.77 -7.44
CA VAL A 109 11.63 -1.53 -7.04
C VAL A 109 13.00 -1.38 -7.70
N GLN A 110 13.37 -2.26 -8.63
CA GLN A 110 14.71 -2.34 -9.23
C GLN A 110 15.14 -1.04 -9.93
N ASN A 111 14.21 -0.32 -10.58
CA ASN A 111 14.52 0.86 -11.39
C ASN A 111 13.96 2.15 -10.78
N THR A 112 13.36 2.10 -9.60
CA THR A 112 12.80 3.30 -8.96
C THR A 112 13.91 4.28 -8.56
N LYS A 113 13.59 5.57 -8.63
CA LYS A 113 14.45 6.64 -8.10
C LYS A 113 14.13 6.98 -6.65
N ALA A 114 13.01 6.46 -6.13
CA ALA A 114 12.56 6.66 -4.77
C ALA A 114 13.46 5.92 -3.76
N LYS A 115 13.41 6.32 -2.50
CA LYS A 115 14.06 5.59 -1.41
C LYS A 115 13.39 4.23 -1.26
N VAL A 116 14.11 3.15 -1.55
CA VAL A 116 13.61 1.78 -1.36
C VAL A 116 13.65 1.42 0.12
N CYS A 117 12.52 0.93 0.63
CA CYS A 117 12.37 0.33 1.94
C CYS A 117 11.66 -1.01 1.79
N THR A 118 11.93 -1.93 2.71
CA THR A 118 11.48 -3.31 2.63
C THR A 118 10.67 -3.70 3.86
N TYR A 119 9.71 -4.62 3.68
CA TYR A 119 9.05 -5.27 4.80
C TYR A 119 8.90 -6.77 4.57
N SER A 120 8.86 -7.55 5.65
CA SER A 120 8.75 -8.99 5.57
C SER A 120 8.31 -9.61 6.91
N LEU A 121 7.53 -10.68 6.81
CA LEU A 121 7.20 -11.57 7.93
C LEU A 121 8.21 -12.73 8.08
N ARG A 122 9.10 -12.94 7.09
CA ARG A 122 9.99 -14.12 7.00
C ARG A 122 11.45 -13.77 6.98
N SER A 123 11.82 -12.66 6.36
CA SER A 123 13.19 -12.28 6.09
C SER A 123 13.61 -11.03 6.86
N LEU A 124 14.92 -10.80 6.95
CA LEU A 124 15.47 -9.55 7.46
C LEU A 124 15.06 -8.40 6.51
N SER A 125 14.51 -7.34 7.06
CA SER A 125 13.96 -6.19 6.32
C SER A 125 13.98 -4.94 7.19
N ASP A 126 13.73 -3.77 6.59
CA ASP A 126 13.65 -2.50 7.34
C ASP A 126 12.46 -2.50 8.32
N PHE A 127 11.33 -3.09 7.91
CA PHE A 127 10.18 -3.33 8.76
C PHE A 127 9.95 -4.83 8.86
N LYS A 128 10.31 -5.40 10.00
CA LYS A 128 10.20 -6.83 10.24
C LYS A 128 8.99 -7.13 11.10
N GLY A 129 8.20 -8.12 10.70
CA GLY A 129 7.11 -8.66 11.49
C GLY A 129 7.23 -10.16 11.68
N LYS A 130 6.54 -10.69 12.69
CA LYS A 130 6.36 -12.11 12.91
C LYS A 130 5.00 -12.34 13.52
N VAL A 131 4.28 -13.35 13.06
CA VAL A 131 3.04 -13.82 13.71
C VAL A 131 3.46 -14.76 14.85
N LEU A 132 3.18 -14.35 16.07
CA LEU A 132 3.44 -15.13 17.28
C LEU A 132 2.25 -16.05 17.56
N GLU A 133 1.03 -15.51 17.51
CA GLU A 133 -0.21 -16.24 17.68
C GLU A 133 -1.23 -15.83 16.61
N ASP A 134 -2.03 -16.80 16.13
CA ASP A 134 -3.06 -16.59 15.10
C ASP A 134 -4.33 -17.33 15.57
N GLY A 135 -5.31 -16.60 16.04
CA GLY A 135 -6.54 -17.11 16.64
C GLY A 135 -7.81 -16.52 16.03
N PHE A 136 -8.96 -16.98 16.50
CA PHE A 136 -10.26 -16.51 16.02
C PHE A 136 -10.61 -15.10 16.48
N GLU A 137 -9.98 -14.60 17.54
CA GLU A 137 -10.22 -13.26 18.10
C GLU A 137 -9.20 -12.24 17.62
N GLY A 138 -8.21 -12.66 16.84
CA GLY A 138 -7.15 -11.81 16.32
C GLY A 138 -5.78 -12.48 16.31
N MET A 139 -4.75 -11.68 16.17
CA MET A 139 -3.35 -12.14 16.12
C MET A 139 -2.51 -11.39 17.15
N LEU A 140 -1.53 -12.09 17.72
CA LEU A 140 -0.38 -11.47 18.38
C LEU A 140 0.75 -11.38 17.38
N LEU A 141 1.19 -10.16 17.09
CA LEU A 141 2.29 -9.88 16.16
C LEU A 141 3.49 -9.32 16.92
N ASP A 142 4.69 -9.72 16.54
CA ASP A 142 5.92 -8.98 16.84
C ASP A 142 6.19 -8.07 15.64
N ILE A 143 6.24 -6.77 15.86
CA ILE A 143 6.60 -5.78 14.84
C ILE A 143 7.82 -5.01 15.32
N ASN A 144 8.96 -5.20 14.67
CA ASN A 144 10.26 -4.60 15.04
C ASN A 144 10.61 -4.78 16.54
N ASN A 145 10.41 -6.00 17.07
CA ASN A 145 10.63 -6.42 18.46
C ASN A 145 9.66 -5.79 19.48
N VAL A 146 8.48 -5.36 19.05
CA VAL A 146 7.40 -4.93 19.92
C VAL A 146 6.18 -5.80 19.65
N GLU A 147 5.66 -6.42 20.71
CA GLU A 147 4.45 -7.23 20.63
C GLU A 147 3.20 -6.33 20.58
N VAL A 148 2.29 -6.66 19.67
CA VAL A 148 1.02 -5.96 19.50
C VAL A 148 -0.10 -6.96 19.22
N ASN A 149 -1.19 -6.84 19.97
CA ASN A 149 -2.43 -7.57 19.70
C ASN A 149 -3.23 -6.79 18.65
N VAL A 150 -3.72 -7.49 17.63
CA VAL A 150 -4.56 -6.92 16.56
C VAL A 150 -5.82 -7.77 16.39
N GLN A 151 -6.95 -7.12 16.09
CA GLN A 151 -8.25 -7.80 15.95
C GLN A 151 -8.46 -8.43 14.55
N PHE A 152 -7.44 -8.41 13.71
CA PHE A 152 -7.46 -9.04 12.40
C PHE A 152 -7.03 -10.51 12.49
N ILE A 153 -7.64 -11.35 11.66
CA ILE A 153 -7.33 -12.78 11.53
C ILE A 153 -6.66 -13.07 10.18
N GLY A 154 -5.83 -14.10 10.17
CA GLY A 154 -5.18 -14.58 8.95
C GLY A 154 -3.87 -13.88 8.61
N ARG A 155 -2.87 -14.68 8.29
CA ARG A 155 -1.48 -14.23 8.03
C ARG A 155 -1.34 -13.21 6.92
N PHE A 156 -2.26 -13.16 5.94
CA PHE A 156 -2.24 -12.15 4.90
C PHE A 156 -2.50 -10.75 5.48
N ASN A 157 -3.35 -10.65 6.51
CA ASN A 157 -3.59 -9.39 7.23
C ASN A 157 -2.37 -8.96 8.05
N ALA A 158 -1.59 -9.88 8.61
CA ALA A 158 -0.34 -9.53 9.27
C ALA A 158 0.63 -8.83 8.30
N SER A 159 0.73 -9.31 7.04
CA SER A 159 1.53 -8.66 6.01
C SER A 159 0.99 -7.29 5.62
N ASN A 160 -0.34 -7.14 5.52
CA ASN A 160 -0.98 -5.86 5.22
C ASN A 160 -0.77 -4.84 6.35
N LEU A 161 -0.95 -5.25 7.61
CA LEU A 161 -0.72 -4.40 8.78
C LEU A 161 0.74 -3.96 8.88
N LEU A 162 1.70 -4.84 8.56
CA LEU A 162 3.12 -4.50 8.52
C LEU A 162 3.43 -3.48 7.41
N ALA A 163 2.76 -3.57 6.25
CA ALA A 163 2.87 -2.57 5.20
C ALA A 163 2.30 -1.21 5.63
N VAL A 164 1.16 -1.20 6.33
CA VAL A 164 0.55 0.02 6.91
C VAL A 164 1.49 0.64 7.95
N TYR A 165 2.03 -0.17 8.86
CA TYR A 165 3.02 0.28 9.85
C TYR A 165 4.23 0.94 9.19
N GLY A 166 4.84 0.25 8.22
CA GLY A 166 5.99 0.78 7.50
C GLY A 166 5.70 2.09 6.77
N ALA A 167 4.55 2.16 6.08
CA ALA A 167 4.13 3.37 5.37
C ALA A 167 3.91 4.55 6.34
N ALA A 168 3.24 4.32 7.47
CA ALA A 168 3.00 5.36 8.48
C ALA A 168 4.31 5.88 9.08
N CYS A 169 5.26 5.01 9.40
CA CYS A 169 6.60 5.39 9.86
C CYS A 169 7.36 6.20 8.80
N LEU A 170 7.29 5.80 7.53
CA LEU A 170 7.92 6.52 6.42
C LEU A 170 7.28 7.90 6.15
N LEU A 171 6.01 8.07 6.52
CA LEU A 171 5.31 9.37 6.53
C LEU A 171 5.57 10.19 7.81
N GLY A 172 6.51 9.74 8.66
CA GLY A 172 6.97 10.48 9.84
C GLY A 172 6.13 10.29 11.09
N LYS A 173 5.27 9.26 11.14
CA LYS A 173 4.56 8.91 12.37
C LYS A 173 5.50 8.17 13.33
N LYS A 174 5.31 8.37 14.63
CA LYS A 174 6.10 7.65 15.63
C LYS A 174 5.69 6.17 15.67
N PRO A 175 6.64 5.24 15.72
CA PRO A 175 6.35 3.80 15.75
C PRO A 175 5.35 3.40 16.85
N GLU A 176 5.47 3.98 18.03
CA GLU A 176 4.63 3.67 19.19
C GLU A 176 3.16 4.07 18.92
N ASP A 177 2.95 5.25 18.34
CA ASP A 177 1.61 5.77 18.02
C ASP A 177 0.95 4.89 16.94
N VAL A 178 1.76 4.42 15.96
CA VAL A 178 1.25 3.52 14.90
C VAL A 178 0.87 2.16 15.49
N LEU A 179 1.68 1.56 16.35
CA LEU A 179 1.38 0.28 16.99
C LEU A 179 0.12 0.37 17.85
N LEU A 180 -0.03 1.46 18.61
CA LEU A 180 -1.24 1.72 19.38
C LEU A 180 -2.47 1.82 18.47
N ALA A 181 -2.37 2.54 17.34
CA ALA A 181 -3.47 2.64 16.38
C ALA A 181 -3.83 1.27 15.79
N LEU A 182 -2.84 0.44 15.44
CA LEU A 182 -3.09 -0.91 14.91
C LEU A 182 -3.76 -1.83 15.93
N SER A 183 -3.50 -1.67 17.24
CA SER A 183 -4.09 -2.52 18.28
C SER A 183 -5.58 -2.27 18.51
N VAL A 184 -6.09 -1.11 18.14
CA VAL A 184 -7.51 -0.73 18.28
C VAL A 184 -8.29 -0.72 16.96
N LEU A 185 -7.61 -0.97 15.84
CA LEU A 185 -8.22 -1.02 14.51
C LEU A 185 -9.08 -2.29 14.36
N GLN A 186 -10.33 -2.11 13.90
CA GLN A 186 -11.31 -3.18 13.68
C GLN A 186 -11.66 -3.34 12.21
#